data_bb06cab53f6b5571480d57205d5beda6
#
_entry.id   bb06cab53f6b5571480d57205d5beda6
#
_cell.length_a   1.000
_cell.length_b   1.000
_cell.length_c   1.000
_cell.angle_alpha   90.00
_cell.angle_beta   90.00
_cell.angle_gamma   90.00
#
_symmetry.space_group_name_H-M   'P 1'
#
loop_
_entity.id
_entity.type
_entity.pdbx_description
1 polymer ?
#
loop_
_entity_poly.entity_id
_entity_poly.type
_entity_poly.pdbx_seq_one_letter_code
_entity_poly.pdbx_strand_id
1 'polypeptide(L)'
;MQTSRLNLVRLTEDHLPGYHAIWSDPFTTRWSPHGHCATLDDSREWMSGLLPDVNPKGVNYAVLLRADLDPGVIQARHGSGSPGGDGDGDAVLQPGGFLGYVGTWKSEPEPEVGLIFHRSTWGLGFATEALNAFLELFWKERPEFEHLVAWVDEENAASSNVFRKCGFHLVETCKGDYTLKWMVPELRNSLHFRARRPDGTTAT
;
A
#
# COMPACT_ATOMS: atom_id res chain seq x y z
N MET A 1 0.88 5.57 -14.27
CA MET A 1 1.92 4.61 -14.73
C MET A 1 1.29 3.25 -14.91
N GLN A 2 1.57 2.57 -16.01
CA GLN A 2 1.08 1.22 -16.25
C GLN A 2 2.20 0.20 -16.07
N THR A 3 1.86 -0.95 -15.48
CA THR A 3 2.71 -2.13 -15.37
C THR A 3 2.10 -3.27 -16.19
N SER A 4 2.53 -4.51 -15.96
CA SER A 4 1.94 -5.67 -16.63
C SER A 4 0.47 -5.88 -16.29
N ARG A 5 0.04 -5.58 -15.05
CA ARG A 5 -1.32 -5.84 -14.57
C ARG A 5 -2.00 -4.62 -13.94
N LEU A 6 -1.24 -3.60 -13.58
CA LEU A 6 -1.71 -2.49 -12.77
C LEU A 6 -1.67 -1.16 -13.53
N ASN A 7 -2.55 -0.26 -13.11
CA ASN A 7 -2.50 1.15 -13.46
C ASN A 7 -2.42 1.98 -12.17
N LEU A 8 -1.29 2.65 -11.94
CA LEU A 8 -1.11 3.58 -10.84
C LEU A 8 -1.52 4.97 -11.31
N VAL A 9 -2.56 5.51 -10.69
CA VAL A 9 -3.07 6.86 -10.93
C VAL A 9 -3.00 7.68 -9.65
N ARG A 10 -2.91 9.01 -9.76
CA ARG A 10 -2.93 9.85 -8.57
C ARG A 10 -4.17 9.57 -7.73
N LEU A 11 -3.99 9.50 -6.41
CA LEU A 11 -5.13 9.36 -5.49
C LEU A 11 -5.97 10.64 -5.55
N THR A 12 -7.28 10.47 -5.71
CA THR A 12 -8.29 11.54 -5.74
C THR A 12 -9.52 11.13 -4.95
N GLU A 13 -10.42 12.05 -4.67
CA GLU A 13 -11.73 11.81 -4.04
C GLU A 13 -12.56 10.73 -4.77
N ASP A 14 -12.42 10.58 -6.08
CA ASP A 14 -13.14 9.58 -6.87
C ASP A 14 -12.82 8.15 -6.43
N HIS A 15 -11.67 7.94 -5.78
CA HIS A 15 -11.25 6.64 -5.28
C HIS A 15 -11.83 6.28 -3.90
N LEU A 16 -12.58 7.21 -3.27
CA LEU A 16 -13.11 7.02 -1.92
C LEU A 16 -13.90 5.73 -1.71
N PRO A 17 -14.77 5.28 -2.63
CA PRO A 17 -15.49 4.01 -2.43
C PRO A 17 -14.55 2.80 -2.30
N GLY A 18 -13.57 2.67 -3.18
CA GLY A 18 -12.57 1.60 -3.12
C GLY A 18 -11.64 1.72 -1.92
N TYR A 19 -11.27 2.95 -1.56
CA TYR A 19 -10.47 3.24 -0.37
C TYR A 19 -11.23 2.82 0.90
N HIS A 20 -12.53 3.17 1.00
CA HIS A 20 -13.37 2.77 2.13
C HIS A 20 -13.54 1.25 2.24
N ALA A 21 -13.73 0.54 1.13
CA ALA A 21 -13.82 -0.93 1.13
C ALA A 21 -12.61 -1.60 1.78
N ILE A 22 -11.41 -1.00 1.64
CA ILE A 22 -10.19 -1.48 2.30
C ILE A 22 -10.14 -1.04 3.77
N TRP A 23 -10.39 0.25 4.04
CA TRP A 23 -10.22 0.81 5.37
C TRP A 23 -11.36 0.48 6.34
N SER A 24 -12.52 0.04 5.86
CA SER A 24 -13.61 -0.47 6.69
C SER A 24 -13.44 -1.93 7.13
N ASP A 25 -12.50 -2.68 6.52
CA ASP A 25 -12.20 -4.05 6.91
C ASP A 25 -11.19 -4.10 8.06
N PRO A 26 -11.60 -4.49 9.30
CA PRO A 26 -10.69 -4.60 10.44
C PRO A 26 -9.55 -5.59 10.23
N PHE A 27 -9.74 -6.58 9.35
CA PHE A 27 -8.72 -7.58 9.07
C PHE A 27 -7.61 -7.01 8.20
N THR A 28 -7.97 -6.19 7.22
CA THR A 28 -7.02 -5.50 6.35
C THR A 28 -6.24 -4.44 7.11
N THR A 29 -6.91 -3.69 8.00
CA THR A 29 -6.33 -2.57 8.74
C THR A 29 -5.68 -2.94 10.06
N ARG A 30 -5.69 -4.23 10.44
CA ARG A 30 -5.24 -4.70 11.75
C ARG A 30 -3.82 -4.26 12.15
N TRP A 31 -2.96 -3.97 11.17
CA TRP A 31 -1.58 -3.52 11.39
C TRP A 31 -1.41 -2.00 11.35
N SER A 32 -2.49 -1.27 11.12
CA SER A 32 -2.46 0.19 11.07
C SER A 32 -2.77 0.80 12.43
N PRO A 33 -1.93 1.69 12.98
CA PRO A 33 -2.24 2.39 14.23
C PRO A 33 -3.52 3.22 14.19
N HIS A 34 -3.99 3.60 13.01
CA HIS A 34 -5.27 4.27 12.82
C HIS A 34 -6.46 3.34 13.12
N GLY A 35 -6.31 2.03 12.87
CA GLY A 35 -7.41 1.07 12.91
C GLY A 35 -8.26 1.11 11.66
N HIS A 36 -9.53 0.65 11.78
CA HIS A 36 -10.48 0.67 10.68
C HIS A 36 -11.38 1.91 10.73
N CYS A 37 -11.85 2.34 9.57
CA CYS A 37 -12.84 3.40 9.42
C CYS A 37 -14.25 2.79 9.45
N ALA A 38 -15.07 3.19 10.41
CA ALA A 38 -16.41 2.63 10.58
C ALA A 38 -17.41 3.14 9.52
N THR A 39 -17.21 4.38 9.04
CA THR A 39 -18.09 5.04 8.08
C THR A 39 -17.32 5.54 6.85
N LEU A 40 -18.07 5.86 5.79
CA LEU A 40 -17.49 6.49 4.60
C LEU A 40 -16.87 7.85 4.90
N ASP A 41 -17.45 8.58 5.83
CA ASP A 41 -16.95 9.90 6.24
C ASP A 41 -15.65 9.78 7.02
N ASP A 42 -15.48 8.76 7.88
CA ASP A 42 -14.18 8.47 8.53
C ASP A 42 -13.10 8.18 7.49
N SER A 43 -13.45 7.40 6.46
CA SER A 43 -12.51 7.10 5.37
C SER A 43 -12.18 8.32 4.52
N ARG A 44 -13.14 9.22 4.30
CA ARG A 44 -12.92 10.49 3.60
C ARG A 44 -11.98 11.39 4.39
N GLU A 45 -12.21 11.54 5.68
CA GLU A 45 -11.33 12.32 6.57
C GLU A 45 -9.91 11.75 6.57
N TRP A 46 -9.78 10.44 6.73
CA TRP A 46 -8.47 9.77 6.71
C TRP A 46 -7.75 9.91 5.36
N MET A 47 -8.46 9.73 4.24
CA MET A 47 -7.91 9.88 2.90
C MET A 47 -7.51 11.32 2.58
N SER A 48 -8.21 12.32 3.13
CA SER A 48 -7.93 13.73 2.86
C SER A 48 -6.50 14.13 3.20
N GLY A 49 -5.91 13.53 4.25
CA GLY A 49 -4.52 13.73 4.64
C GLY A 49 -3.48 13.24 3.62
N LEU A 50 -3.91 12.48 2.62
CA LEU A 50 -3.07 11.95 1.54
C LEU A 50 -3.21 12.74 0.23
N LEU A 51 -4.27 13.56 0.11
CA LEU A 51 -4.56 14.31 -1.10
C LEU A 51 -3.62 15.51 -1.27
N PRO A 52 -3.34 15.95 -2.51
CA PRO A 52 -2.38 17.02 -2.78
C PRO A 52 -2.66 18.35 -2.09
N ASP A 53 -3.94 18.68 -1.86
CA ASP A 53 -4.35 19.92 -1.21
C ASP A 53 -3.91 19.98 0.26
N VAL A 54 -3.85 18.84 0.94
CA VAL A 54 -3.42 18.71 2.35
C VAL A 54 -1.96 18.28 2.46
N ASN A 55 -1.53 17.40 1.56
CA ASN A 55 -0.17 16.84 1.53
C ASN A 55 0.51 17.09 0.17
N PRO A 56 0.88 18.35 -0.15
CA PRO A 56 1.47 18.68 -1.46
C PRO A 56 2.83 18.05 -1.69
N LYS A 57 3.52 17.62 -0.63
CA LYS A 57 4.79 16.91 -0.72
C LYS A 57 4.60 15.39 -0.84
N GLY A 58 3.41 14.88 -0.59
CA GLY A 58 3.09 13.45 -0.66
C GLY A 58 3.04 12.94 -2.10
N VAL A 59 3.49 11.73 -2.29
CA VAL A 59 3.39 11.00 -3.56
C VAL A 59 2.46 9.83 -3.35
N ASN A 60 1.18 9.97 -3.74
CA ASN A 60 0.12 9.04 -3.37
C ASN A 60 -0.64 8.53 -4.59
N TYR A 61 -0.72 7.20 -4.73
CA TYR A 61 -1.31 6.55 -5.89
C TYR A 61 -2.37 5.51 -5.50
N ALA A 62 -3.52 5.60 -6.16
CA ALA A 62 -4.47 4.51 -6.27
C ALA A 62 -3.89 3.43 -7.20
N VAL A 63 -4.04 2.19 -6.81
CA VAL A 63 -3.61 1.03 -7.59
C VAL A 63 -4.85 0.35 -8.15
N LEU A 64 -5.02 0.46 -9.45
CA LEU A 64 -6.16 -0.09 -10.17
C LEU A 64 -5.72 -1.31 -10.99
N LEU A 65 -6.62 -2.28 -11.13
CA LEU A 65 -6.43 -3.33 -12.11
C LEU A 65 -6.54 -2.74 -13.52
N ARG A 66 -5.66 -3.12 -14.44
CA ARG A 66 -5.74 -2.61 -15.82
C ARG A 66 -7.05 -3.00 -16.47
N ALA A 67 -7.70 -2.03 -17.14
CA ALA A 67 -9.00 -2.22 -17.79
C ALA A 67 -8.93 -3.10 -19.05
N ASP A 68 -7.75 -3.22 -19.66
CA ASP A 68 -7.49 -4.01 -20.87
C ASP A 68 -6.93 -5.42 -20.59
N LEU A 69 -6.91 -5.85 -19.31
CA LEU A 69 -6.50 -7.19 -18.95
C LEU A 69 -7.58 -8.22 -19.28
N ASP A 70 -7.15 -9.32 -19.87
CA ASP A 70 -7.99 -10.51 -19.99
C ASP A 70 -8.29 -11.06 -18.58
N PRO A 71 -9.56 -11.17 -18.18
CA PRO A 71 -9.94 -11.75 -16.88
C PRO A 71 -9.36 -13.14 -16.63
N GLY A 72 -9.12 -13.94 -17.67
CA GLY A 72 -8.48 -15.25 -17.58
C GLY A 72 -7.06 -15.23 -17.03
N VAL A 73 -6.33 -14.12 -17.19
CA VAL A 73 -4.97 -13.96 -16.63
C VAL A 73 -4.97 -13.90 -15.11
N ILE A 74 -6.05 -13.41 -14.53
CA ILE A 74 -6.21 -13.28 -13.07
C ILE A 74 -6.67 -14.62 -12.50
N GLN A 75 -7.67 -15.26 -13.12
CA GLN A 75 -8.24 -16.53 -12.69
C GLN A 75 -7.25 -17.70 -12.76
N ALA A 76 -6.35 -17.72 -13.74
CA ALA A 76 -5.36 -18.77 -13.90
C ALA A 76 -4.36 -18.89 -12.70
N ARG A 77 -4.28 -17.89 -11.83
CA ARG A 77 -3.45 -17.89 -10.60
C ARG A 77 -4.25 -18.15 -9.32
N HIS A 78 -5.57 -18.07 -9.37
CA HIS A 78 -6.45 -18.57 -8.33
C HIS A 78 -6.59 -20.09 -8.50
N GLY A 79 -5.62 -20.87 -8.03
CA GLY A 79 -5.83 -22.28 -7.80
C GLY A 79 -7.08 -22.44 -6.88
N SER A 80 -7.95 -23.38 -7.20
CA SER A 80 -9.21 -23.69 -6.55
C SER A 80 -9.05 -23.99 -5.04
N GLY A 81 -8.90 -22.95 -4.23
CA GLY A 81 -8.66 -23.11 -2.80
C GLY A 81 -8.50 -21.82 -2.02
N SER A 82 -9.41 -20.84 -2.17
CA SER A 82 -9.54 -19.79 -1.16
C SER A 82 -10.83 -20.00 -0.36
N PRO A 83 -10.74 -20.25 0.95
CA PRO A 83 -11.91 -20.28 1.81
C PRO A 83 -12.35 -18.86 2.12
N GLY A 84 -13.60 -18.52 1.79
CA GLY A 84 -14.34 -17.40 2.33
C GLY A 84 -14.13 -16.07 1.61
N GLY A 85 -14.68 -15.93 0.42
CA GLY A 85 -14.95 -14.65 -0.20
C GLY A 85 -16.42 -14.28 0.01
N ASP A 86 -16.72 -13.36 0.92
CA ASP A 86 -17.95 -12.61 0.88
C ASP A 86 -17.97 -11.90 -0.48
N GLY A 87 -19.11 -11.88 -1.20
CA GLY A 87 -19.23 -11.52 -2.63
C GLY A 87 -18.70 -10.17 -3.12
N ASP A 88 -17.91 -9.46 -2.32
CA ASP A 88 -17.25 -8.21 -2.62
C ASP A 88 -15.88 -8.40 -3.33
N GLY A 89 -15.27 -9.57 -3.21
CA GLY A 89 -13.99 -9.89 -3.83
C GLY A 89 -14.01 -9.90 -5.37
N ASP A 90 -15.13 -10.28 -5.95
CA ASP A 90 -15.30 -10.35 -7.41
C ASP A 90 -15.33 -8.94 -8.05
N ALA A 91 -15.89 -7.95 -7.35
CA ALA A 91 -15.93 -6.56 -7.83
C ALA A 91 -14.56 -5.89 -7.85
N VAL A 92 -13.69 -6.23 -6.92
CA VAL A 92 -12.32 -5.66 -6.81
C VAL A 92 -11.41 -6.19 -7.92
N LEU A 93 -11.55 -7.46 -8.28
CA LEU A 93 -10.74 -8.11 -9.32
C LEU A 93 -11.34 -7.96 -10.74
N GLN A 94 -12.19 -6.96 -10.95
CA GLN A 94 -12.69 -6.60 -12.29
C GLN A 94 -11.76 -5.56 -12.95
N PRO A 95 -11.73 -5.50 -14.28
CA PRO A 95 -11.02 -4.45 -15.01
C PRO A 95 -11.37 -3.05 -14.51
N GLY A 96 -10.34 -2.28 -14.13
CA GLY A 96 -10.50 -0.96 -13.52
C GLY A 96 -10.77 -0.95 -12.01
N GLY A 97 -10.90 -2.14 -11.37
CA GLY A 97 -11.15 -2.25 -9.93
C GLY A 97 -10.02 -1.66 -9.08
N PHE A 98 -10.39 -1.06 -7.95
CA PHE A 98 -9.47 -0.49 -6.98
C PHE A 98 -8.89 -1.59 -6.09
N LEU A 99 -7.63 -1.93 -6.30
CA LEU A 99 -6.95 -3.02 -5.59
C LEU A 99 -6.31 -2.58 -4.28
N GLY A 100 -5.90 -1.33 -4.21
CA GLY A 100 -5.14 -0.82 -3.08
C GLY A 100 -4.60 0.58 -3.29
N TYR A 101 -3.75 0.96 -2.38
CA TYR A 101 -3.09 2.25 -2.34
C TYR A 101 -1.61 2.04 -2.00
N VAL A 102 -0.75 2.89 -2.59
CA VAL A 102 0.66 3.00 -2.24
C VAL A 102 1.07 4.47 -2.26
N GLY A 103 1.82 4.92 -1.26
CA GLY A 103 2.25 6.31 -1.23
C GLY A 103 3.02 6.71 0.01
N THR A 104 3.44 8.00 0.04
CA THR A 104 4.11 8.61 1.18
C THR A 104 3.14 9.46 1.97
N TRP A 105 2.91 9.11 3.21
CA TRP A 105 2.06 9.89 4.12
C TRP A 105 2.86 10.92 4.93
N LYS A 106 4.18 10.74 5.00
CA LYS A 106 5.12 11.61 5.71
C LYS A 106 6.34 11.84 4.83
N SER A 107 6.85 13.07 4.83
CA SER A 107 8.01 13.46 4.02
C SER A 107 9.21 13.92 4.86
N GLU A 108 9.01 14.21 6.13
CA GLU A 108 10.08 14.67 7.02
C GLU A 108 10.04 13.92 8.37
N PRO A 109 11.19 13.62 9.00
CA PRO A 109 12.57 13.93 8.54
C PRO A 109 13.03 13.11 7.34
N GLU A 110 12.40 11.95 7.07
CA GLU A 110 12.60 11.08 5.92
C GLU A 110 11.25 10.70 5.32
N PRO A 111 11.15 10.55 3.98
CA PRO A 111 9.90 10.13 3.36
C PRO A 111 9.58 8.69 3.77
N GLU A 112 8.35 8.48 4.24
CA GLU A 112 7.87 7.18 4.69
C GLU A 112 6.80 6.65 3.75
N VAL A 113 7.04 5.46 3.18
CA VAL A 113 6.09 4.79 2.28
C VAL A 113 5.23 3.80 3.05
N GLY A 114 3.93 3.85 2.77
CA GLY A 114 2.95 2.86 3.19
C GLY A 114 2.21 2.29 1.99
N LEU A 115 1.66 1.10 2.19
CA LEU A 115 0.79 0.45 1.21
C LEU A 115 -0.26 -0.38 1.93
N ILE A 116 -1.45 -0.42 1.34
CA ILE A 116 -2.54 -1.28 1.81
C ILE A 116 -3.31 -1.80 0.62
N PHE A 117 -3.71 -3.06 0.66
CA PHE A 117 -4.39 -3.75 -0.43
C PHE A 117 -5.59 -4.52 0.07
N HIS A 118 -6.67 -4.51 -0.73
CA HIS A 118 -7.84 -5.30 -0.45
C HIS A 118 -7.48 -6.79 -0.26
N ARG A 119 -8.06 -7.45 0.74
CA ARG A 119 -7.68 -8.82 1.11
C ARG A 119 -7.84 -9.86 -0.02
N SER A 120 -8.80 -9.67 -0.93
CA SER A 120 -8.98 -10.54 -2.09
C SER A 120 -7.80 -10.52 -3.07
N THR A 121 -6.92 -9.52 -2.96
CA THR A 121 -5.75 -9.36 -3.83
C THR A 121 -4.47 -9.93 -3.21
N TRP A 122 -4.52 -10.41 -1.96
CA TRP A 122 -3.35 -10.91 -1.25
C TRP A 122 -2.81 -12.20 -1.88
N GLY A 123 -1.51 -12.40 -1.82
CA GLY A 123 -0.84 -13.56 -2.41
C GLY A 123 -0.67 -13.51 -3.93
N LEU A 124 -1.32 -12.58 -4.62
CA LEU A 124 -1.30 -12.47 -6.09
C LEU A 124 -0.10 -11.64 -6.64
N GLY A 125 0.73 -11.10 -5.74
CA GLY A 125 1.93 -10.32 -6.10
C GLY A 125 1.65 -8.86 -6.50
N PHE A 126 0.43 -8.37 -6.40
CA PHE A 126 0.07 -7.00 -6.77
C PHE A 126 0.80 -5.96 -5.92
N ALA A 127 0.93 -6.18 -4.61
CA ALA A 127 1.63 -5.26 -3.72
C ALA A 127 3.12 -5.07 -4.12
N THR A 128 3.80 -6.16 -4.49
CA THR A 128 5.19 -6.11 -4.97
C THR A 128 5.29 -5.38 -6.31
N GLU A 129 4.38 -5.66 -7.25
CA GLU A 129 4.33 -4.99 -8.56
C GLU A 129 4.06 -3.49 -8.41
N ALA A 130 3.10 -3.12 -7.56
CA ALA A 130 2.76 -1.73 -7.30
C ALA A 130 3.89 -0.97 -6.60
N LEU A 131 4.55 -1.57 -5.60
CA LEU A 131 5.64 -0.91 -4.89
C LEU A 131 6.85 -0.69 -5.81
N ASN A 132 7.19 -1.63 -6.69
CA ASN A 132 8.25 -1.42 -7.69
C ASN A 132 7.92 -0.25 -8.64
N ALA A 133 6.69 -0.21 -9.18
CA ALA A 133 6.25 0.90 -10.02
C ALA A 133 6.22 2.24 -9.26
N PHE A 134 5.79 2.21 -7.99
CA PHE A 134 5.81 3.39 -7.14
C PHE A 134 7.23 3.92 -6.90
N LEU A 135 8.21 3.05 -6.68
CA LEU A 135 9.60 3.47 -6.50
C LEU A 135 10.13 4.22 -7.72
N GLU A 136 9.83 3.75 -8.94
CA GLU A 136 10.21 4.46 -10.18
C GLU A 136 9.57 5.86 -10.24
N LEU A 137 8.28 5.98 -9.91
CA LEU A 137 7.58 7.26 -9.84
C LEU A 137 8.16 8.16 -8.74
N PHE A 138 8.35 7.63 -7.55
CA PHE A 138 8.86 8.38 -6.41
C PHE A 138 10.23 9.00 -6.67
N TRP A 139 11.18 8.21 -7.15
CA TRP A 139 12.53 8.71 -7.44
C TRP A 139 12.56 9.75 -8.55
N LYS A 140 11.62 9.69 -9.48
CA LYS A 140 11.47 10.70 -10.55
C LYS A 140 10.84 11.99 -10.04
N GLU A 141 9.82 11.89 -9.18
CA GLU A 141 9.06 13.05 -8.69
C GLU A 141 9.73 13.76 -7.52
N ARG A 142 10.52 13.02 -6.75
CA ARG A 142 11.17 13.50 -5.53
C ARG A 142 12.68 13.26 -5.59
N PRO A 143 13.36 13.92 -6.55
CA PRO A 143 14.78 13.73 -6.79
C PRO A 143 15.68 14.23 -5.64
N GLU A 144 15.15 15.02 -4.73
CA GLU A 144 15.85 15.51 -3.54
C GLU A 144 16.09 14.44 -2.46
N PHE A 145 15.34 13.33 -2.47
CA PHE A 145 15.52 12.27 -1.48
C PHE A 145 16.45 11.17 -1.99
N GLU A 146 17.39 10.76 -1.13
CA GLU A 146 18.29 9.62 -1.40
C GLU A 146 17.76 8.30 -0.82
N HIS A 147 16.85 8.40 0.15
CA HIS A 147 16.31 7.26 0.87
C HIS A 147 14.79 7.34 0.95
N LEU A 148 14.17 6.18 1.09
CA LEU A 148 12.76 5.98 1.39
C LEU A 148 12.66 4.95 2.51
N VAL A 149 11.90 5.25 3.56
CA VAL A 149 11.76 4.35 4.71
C VAL A 149 10.38 3.73 4.78
N ALA A 150 10.27 2.61 5.48
CA ALA A 150 9.01 1.96 5.80
C ALA A 150 9.09 1.34 7.19
N TRP A 151 7.97 1.42 7.93
CA TRP A 151 7.80 0.80 9.23
C TRP A 151 6.77 -0.33 9.13
N VAL A 152 7.12 -1.49 9.65
CA VAL A 152 6.29 -2.70 9.53
C VAL A 152 6.24 -3.38 10.88
N ASP A 153 5.04 -3.81 11.32
CA ASP A 153 4.94 -4.67 12.50
C ASP A 153 5.81 -5.93 12.37
N GLU A 154 6.55 -6.29 13.42
CA GLU A 154 7.47 -7.43 13.40
C GLU A 154 6.75 -8.74 13.00
N GLU A 155 5.46 -8.89 13.32
CA GLU A 155 4.66 -10.07 12.98
C GLU A 155 3.99 -9.97 11.59
N ASN A 156 4.06 -8.82 10.92
CA ASN A 156 3.52 -8.66 9.58
C ASN A 156 4.52 -9.16 8.52
N ALA A 157 4.71 -10.47 8.49
CA ALA A 157 5.64 -11.11 7.56
C ALA A 157 5.29 -10.85 6.08
N ALA A 158 4.00 -10.69 5.75
CA ALA A 158 3.55 -10.41 4.39
C ALA A 158 4.10 -9.07 3.90
N SER A 159 3.93 -7.98 4.67
CA SER A 159 4.45 -6.66 4.34
C SER A 159 5.99 -6.66 4.30
N SER A 160 6.64 -7.26 5.31
CA SER A 160 8.10 -7.39 5.34
C SER A 160 8.67 -8.06 4.10
N ASN A 161 7.99 -9.10 3.59
CA ASN A 161 8.40 -9.80 2.37
C ASN A 161 8.22 -8.93 1.11
N VAL A 162 7.17 -8.10 1.06
CA VAL A 162 6.96 -7.14 -0.06
C VAL A 162 8.11 -6.14 -0.07
N PHE A 163 8.42 -5.50 1.04
CA PHE A 163 9.51 -4.53 1.12
C PHE A 163 10.87 -5.14 0.74
N ARG A 164 11.20 -6.33 1.26
CA ARG A 164 12.46 -7.01 0.90
C ARG A 164 12.56 -7.32 -0.60
N LYS A 165 11.47 -7.79 -1.22
CA LYS A 165 11.42 -8.07 -2.67
C LYS A 165 11.60 -6.82 -3.52
N CYS A 166 11.26 -5.65 -2.99
CA CYS A 166 11.40 -4.35 -3.66
C CYS A 166 12.70 -3.62 -3.29
N GLY A 167 13.70 -4.32 -2.71
CA GLY A 167 15.03 -3.76 -2.46
C GLY A 167 15.18 -2.97 -1.17
N PHE A 168 14.20 -3.05 -0.26
CA PHE A 168 14.35 -2.49 1.07
C PHE A 168 15.17 -3.42 1.97
N HIS A 169 16.08 -2.83 2.74
CA HIS A 169 16.90 -3.54 3.71
C HIS A 169 16.42 -3.20 5.12
N LEU A 170 16.41 -4.22 6.00
CA LEU A 170 16.15 -4.03 7.42
C LEU A 170 17.31 -3.24 8.04
N VAL A 171 17.02 -2.09 8.65
CA VAL A 171 17.99 -1.25 9.34
C VAL A 171 18.06 -1.62 10.82
N GLU A 172 16.89 -1.71 11.45
CA GLU A 172 16.78 -2.03 12.87
C GLU A 172 15.43 -2.64 13.23
N THR A 173 15.36 -3.21 14.42
CA THR A 173 14.12 -3.66 15.07
C THR A 173 13.91 -2.82 16.32
N CYS A 174 12.83 -2.05 16.35
CA CYS A 174 12.44 -1.26 17.49
C CYS A 174 11.51 -2.07 18.41
N LYS A 175 11.81 -2.11 19.70
CA LYS A 175 11.06 -2.88 20.67
C LYS A 175 10.08 -1.99 21.42
N GLY A 176 8.78 -2.38 21.43
CA GLY A 176 7.75 -1.70 22.18
C GLY A 176 7.59 -0.22 21.80
N ASP A 177 7.72 0.10 20.51
CA ASP A 177 7.78 1.48 20.03
C ASP A 177 6.43 2.03 19.58
N TYR A 178 5.40 1.20 19.46
CA TYR A 178 4.04 1.65 19.14
C TYR A 178 2.97 0.69 19.72
N THR A 179 1.71 1.08 19.64
CA THR A 179 0.59 0.37 20.24
C THR A 179 -0.52 0.10 19.24
N LEU A 180 -1.04 -1.14 19.23
CA LEU A 180 -2.26 -1.54 18.55
C LEU A 180 -3.26 -2.04 19.59
N LYS A 181 -4.25 -1.20 19.98
CA LYS A 181 -5.18 -1.47 21.07
C LYS A 181 -6.06 -2.72 20.89
N TRP A 182 -6.18 -3.21 19.67
CA TRP A 182 -6.96 -4.40 19.30
C TRP A 182 -6.12 -5.68 19.20
N MET A 183 -4.83 -5.62 19.50
CA MET A 183 -3.93 -6.77 19.44
C MET A 183 -3.46 -7.21 20.83
N VAL A 184 -3.03 -8.44 20.92
CA VAL A 184 -2.42 -9.00 22.15
C VAL A 184 -1.06 -9.58 21.81
N PRO A 185 0.03 -9.04 22.37
CA PRO A 185 0.08 -7.85 23.23
C PRO A 185 -0.22 -6.56 22.45
N GLU A 186 -0.75 -5.54 23.13
CA GLU A 186 -1.01 -4.23 22.53
C GLU A 186 0.28 -3.50 22.15
N LEU A 187 1.30 -3.60 23.02
CA LEU A 187 2.62 -3.01 22.77
C LEU A 187 3.36 -3.84 21.73
N ARG A 188 3.74 -3.21 20.63
CA ARG A 188 4.25 -3.86 19.44
C ARG A 188 5.71 -3.48 19.15
N ASN A 189 6.37 -4.35 18.41
CA ASN A 189 7.69 -4.10 17.87
C ASN A 189 7.56 -3.75 16.39
N SER A 190 8.35 -2.80 15.90
CA SER A 190 8.43 -2.49 14.49
C SER A 190 9.78 -2.83 13.86
N LEU A 191 9.73 -3.11 12.58
CA LEU A 191 10.87 -3.30 11.71
C LEU A 191 11.04 -2.04 10.86
N HIS A 192 12.18 -1.37 10.99
CA HIS A 192 12.54 -0.21 10.19
C HIS A 192 13.27 -0.68 8.93
N PHE A 193 12.65 -0.48 7.79
CA PHE A 193 13.20 -0.76 6.47
C PHE A 193 13.62 0.52 5.75
N ARG A 194 14.67 0.42 4.92
CA ARG A 194 15.15 1.54 4.09
C ARG A 194 15.51 1.04 2.70
N ALA A 195 15.08 1.79 1.67
CA ALA A 195 15.57 1.68 0.32
C ALA A 195 16.40 2.90 -0.03
N ARG A 196 17.45 2.71 -0.82
CA ARG A 196 18.26 3.78 -1.38
C ARG A 196 17.90 3.98 -2.84
N ARG A 197 17.97 5.24 -3.30
CA ARG A 197 17.85 5.55 -4.72
C ARG A 197 18.89 4.75 -5.51
N PRO A 198 18.51 4.09 -6.61
CA PRO A 198 19.47 3.44 -7.50
C PRO A 198 20.47 4.45 -8.07
N ASP A 199 21.78 4.10 -8.04
CA ASP A 199 22.82 4.92 -8.65
C ASP A 199 22.53 5.06 -10.16
N GLY A 200 22.56 6.30 -10.67
CA GLY A 200 22.30 6.60 -12.09
C GLY A 200 20.94 7.24 -12.41
N THR A 201 20.05 7.41 -11.42
CA THR A 201 18.83 8.20 -11.58
C THR A 201 19.14 9.68 -11.35
N THR A 202 19.83 10.32 -12.28
CA THR A 202 20.03 11.78 -12.26
C THR A 202 18.70 12.46 -12.58
N ALA A 203 18.39 13.50 -11.81
CA ALA A 203 17.31 14.43 -12.13
C ALA A 203 17.57 15.04 -13.52
N THR A 204 16.70 14.76 -14.48
CA THR A 204 16.62 15.45 -15.78
C THR A 204 15.63 16.59 -15.70
#